data_4d37bc3891eb098178ee1292b1dd2840
#
_entry.id   4d37bc3891eb098178ee1292b1dd2840
#
_cell.length_a   1.000
_cell.length_b   1.000
_cell.length_c   1.000
_cell.angle_alpha   90.00
_cell.angle_beta   90.00
_cell.angle_gamma   90.00
#
_symmetry.space_group_name_H-M   'P 1'
#
loop_
_entity.id
_entity.type
_entity.pdbx_description
1 polymer ?
#
loop_
_entity_poly.entity_id
_entity_poly.type
_entity_poly.pdbx_seq_one_letter_code
_entity_poly.pdbx_strand_id
1 'polypeptide(L)'
;DPELKNEYLILSAHYDHVGVGKEGGGAYSKEDSIFNGARDNAMGTVALLSAAKALSLQRPKRSIILLAVTGEELGLLGSQYYSENPLIPLKQCIFNLNTDGAGYNSTEHISIIGWSRTGTDALVEEAANRVNLKVFPEPAPEQNLFDRSDNVSFASKGVPALNYSPGITKFDDVISKYYHQVADQAESIDMPY
;
A
#
# COMPACT_ATOMS: atom_id res chain seq x y z
N ASP A 1 -7.78 -12.85 21.36
CA ASP A 1 -7.05 -13.73 22.30
C ASP A 1 -6.65 -12.92 23.54
N PRO A 2 -6.89 -13.41 24.77
CA PRO A 2 -6.58 -12.65 26.00
C PRO A 2 -5.09 -12.29 26.15
N GLU A 3 -4.19 -13.13 25.65
CA GLU A 3 -2.74 -12.93 25.76
C GLU A 3 -2.21 -11.97 24.68
N LEU A 4 -2.75 -12.03 23.45
CA LEU A 4 -2.22 -11.31 22.29
C LEU A 4 -3.04 -10.05 21.90
N LYS A 5 -4.14 -9.77 22.58
CA LYS A 5 -5.03 -8.64 22.24
C LYS A 5 -4.38 -7.26 22.33
N ASN A 6 -3.27 -7.15 23.07
CA ASN A 6 -2.53 -5.91 23.25
C ASN A 6 -1.34 -5.79 22.29
N GLU A 7 -1.18 -6.76 21.37
CA GLU A 7 -0.27 -6.69 20.22
C GLU A 7 -1.07 -6.33 18.98
N TYR A 8 -0.65 -5.29 18.28
CA TYR A 8 -1.39 -4.72 17.17
C TYR A 8 -0.64 -4.89 15.85
N LEU A 9 -1.36 -5.29 14.82
CA LEU A 9 -0.92 -5.19 13.43
C LEU A 9 -1.63 -4.00 12.80
N ILE A 10 -0.88 -3.15 12.11
CA ILE A 10 -1.43 -2.03 11.35
C ILE A 10 -1.49 -2.45 9.89
N LEU A 11 -2.68 -2.42 9.31
CA LEU A 11 -2.89 -2.50 7.87
C LEU A 11 -3.21 -1.09 7.40
N SER A 12 -2.42 -0.55 6.48
CA SER A 12 -2.57 0.84 6.03
C SER A 12 -2.65 0.96 4.51
N ALA A 13 -3.37 2.00 4.07
CA ALA A 13 -3.41 2.47 2.70
C ALA A 13 -3.80 3.94 2.70
N HIS A 14 -3.28 4.73 1.78
CA HIS A 14 -3.82 6.08 1.55
C HIS A 14 -5.03 6.05 0.63
N TYR A 15 -5.90 7.04 0.77
CA TYR A 15 -7.12 7.14 -0.04
C TYR A 15 -7.22 8.47 -0.81
N ASP A 16 -6.23 9.33 -0.68
CA ASP A 16 -6.06 10.52 -1.50
C ASP A 16 -5.35 10.19 -2.81
N HIS A 17 -5.37 11.14 -3.74
CA HIS A 17 -4.57 11.14 -4.95
C HIS A 17 -4.19 12.59 -5.32
N VAL A 18 -3.49 12.77 -6.44
CA VAL A 18 -2.86 14.05 -6.82
C VAL A 18 -3.82 15.19 -7.20
N GLY A 19 -5.12 14.92 -7.38
CA GLY A 19 -6.12 15.99 -7.51
C GLY A 19 -6.62 16.25 -8.93
N VAL A 20 -6.76 17.52 -9.31
CA VAL A 20 -7.43 17.94 -10.55
C VAL A 20 -6.60 18.96 -11.32
N GLY A 21 -6.54 18.82 -12.62
CA GLY A 21 -5.89 19.78 -13.53
C GLY A 21 -4.40 19.94 -13.22
N LYS A 22 -3.96 21.15 -12.95
CA LYS A 22 -2.55 21.46 -12.69
C LYS A 22 -2.00 20.80 -11.43
N GLU A 23 -2.84 20.52 -10.46
CA GLU A 23 -2.46 19.91 -9.19
C GLU A 23 -2.03 18.45 -9.37
N GLY A 24 -2.58 17.77 -10.37
CA GLY A 24 -2.23 16.39 -10.69
C GLY A 24 -0.82 16.16 -11.23
N GLY A 25 -0.19 17.20 -11.73
CA GLY A 25 1.20 17.14 -12.22
C GLY A 25 1.42 16.41 -13.55
N GLY A 26 0.48 15.57 -13.98
CA GLY A 26 0.50 14.86 -15.27
C GLY A 26 -0.21 15.63 -16.39
N ALA A 27 -0.23 15.04 -17.58
CA ALA A 27 -0.95 15.60 -18.71
C ALA A 27 -2.47 15.44 -18.52
N TYR A 28 -3.22 16.49 -18.84
CA TYR A 28 -4.68 16.50 -18.79
C TYR A 28 -5.26 17.34 -19.95
N SER A 29 -6.55 17.15 -20.23
CA SER A 29 -7.31 17.96 -21.18
C SER A 29 -8.44 18.74 -20.50
N LYS A 30 -9.21 19.50 -21.30
CA LYS A 30 -10.43 20.16 -20.79
C LYS A 30 -11.56 19.14 -20.53
N GLU A 31 -11.55 18.08 -21.30
CA GLU A 31 -12.54 16.99 -21.24
C GLU A 31 -12.24 16.00 -20.13
N ASP A 32 -10.96 15.82 -19.79
CA ASP A 32 -10.50 14.95 -18.71
C ASP A 32 -9.33 15.62 -17.96
N SER A 33 -9.64 16.08 -16.76
CA SER A 33 -8.71 16.76 -15.87
C SER A 33 -8.69 16.18 -14.46
N ILE A 34 -9.41 15.08 -14.23
CA ILE A 34 -9.51 14.44 -12.92
C ILE A 34 -8.53 13.27 -12.89
N PHE A 35 -7.64 13.28 -11.93
CA PHE A 35 -6.73 12.18 -11.65
C PHE A 35 -7.43 11.25 -10.67
N ASN A 36 -7.96 10.14 -11.17
CA ASN A 36 -8.86 9.27 -10.38
C ASN A 36 -8.12 8.35 -9.39
N GLY A 37 -6.85 8.02 -9.67
CA GLY A 37 -6.05 7.22 -8.75
C GLY A 37 -6.59 5.81 -8.51
N ALA A 38 -6.98 5.11 -9.58
CA ALA A 38 -7.56 3.78 -9.42
C ALA A 38 -6.53 2.77 -8.90
N ARG A 39 -5.31 2.76 -9.50
CA ARG A 39 -4.19 1.93 -9.06
C ARG A 39 -3.47 2.53 -7.87
N ASP A 40 -3.40 3.85 -7.85
CA ASP A 40 -2.70 4.67 -6.87
C ASP A 40 -3.70 5.68 -6.25
N ASN A 41 -4.45 5.41 -5.13
CA ASN A 41 -4.35 4.14 -4.42
C ASN A 41 -5.75 3.64 -4.01
N ALA A 42 -6.74 3.73 -4.92
CA ALA A 42 -8.06 3.16 -4.65
C ALA A 42 -7.99 1.64 -4.47
N MET A 43 -7.11 0.94 -5.23
CA MET A 43 -6.90 -0.50 -5.07
C MET A 43 -6.37 -0.85 -3.68
N GLY A 44 -5.43 -0.09 -3.13
CA GLY A 44 -4.94 -0.28 -1.76
C GLY A 44 -6.06 -0.05 -0.73
N THR A 45 -6.87 0.98 -0.92
CA THR A 45 -8.05 1.22 -0.06
C THR A 45 -9.06 0.07 -0.12
N VAL A 46 -9.33 -0.47 -1.31
CA VAL A 46 -10.20 -1.65 -1.50
C VAL A 46 -9.59 -2.89 -0.84
N ALA A 47 -8.29 -3.08 -0.95
CA ALA A 47 -7.58 -4.19 -0.27
C ALA A 47 -7.74 -4.08 1.25
N LEU A 48 -7.60 -2.88 1.82
CA LEU A 48 -7.82 -2.62 3.25
C LEU A 48 -9.26 -2.98 3.69
N LEU A 49 -10.27 -2.57 2.93
CA LEU A 49 -11.67 -2.90 3.19
C LEU A 49 -11.95 -4.40 3.04
N SER A 50 -11.34 -5.05 2.07
CA SER A 50 -11.45 -6.50 1.84
C SER A 50 -10.82 -7.29 2.99
N ALA A 51 -9.66 -6.86 3.46
CA ALA A 51 -9.01 -7.41 4.64
C ALA A 51 -9.90 -7.24 5.89
N ALA A 52 -10.52 -6.07 6.08
CA ALA A 52 -11.47 -5.81 7.16
C ALA A 52 -12.62 -6.82 7.17
N LYS A 53 -13.21 -7.04 6.00
CA LYS A 53 -14.30 -8.01 5.83
C LYS A 53 -13.84 -9.44 6.15
N ALA A 54 -12.71 -9.88 5.61
CA ALA A 54 -12.17 -11.21 5.85
C ALA A 54 -11.86 -11.43 7.34
N LEU A 55 -11.22 -10.48 8.00
CA LEU A 55 -10.86 -10.52 9.41
C LEU A 55 -12.09 -10.48 10.34
N SER A 56 -13.20 -9.89 9.90
CA SER A 56 -14.45 -9.92 10.65
C SER A 56 -15.08 -11.33 10.68
N LEU A 57 -14.86 -12.12 9.64
CA LEU A 57 -15.35 -13.49 9.52
C LEU A 57 -14.43 -14.49 10.24
N GLN A 58 -13.14 -14.25 10.21
CA GLN A 58 -12.14 -15.09 10.87
C GLN A 58 -11.26 -14.22 11.77
N ARG A 59 -11.63 -14.13 13.04
CA ARG A 59 -10.98 -13.26 14.01
C ARG A 59 -9.53 -13.69 14.27
N PRO A 60 -8.55 -12.79 14.05
CA PRO A 60 -7.16 -13.07 14.39
C PRO A 60 -6.94 -13.09 15.91
N LYS A 61 -5.84 -13.66 16.35
CA LYS A 61 -5.46 -13.66 17.77
C LYS A 61 -5.01 -12.28 18.25
N ARG A 62 -4.35 -11.51 17.38
CA ARG A 62 -3.90 -10.14 17.64
C ARG A 62 -4.95 -9.13 17.22
N SER A 63 -4.87 -7.94 17.82
CA SER A 63 -5.69 -6.82 17.41
C SER A 63 -5.21 -6.24 16.08
N ILE A 64 -6.13 -5.82 15.23
CA ILE A 64 -5.83 -5.22 13.93
C ILE A 64 -6.28 -3.77 13.94
N ILE A 65 -5.42 -2.88 13.52
CA ILE A 65 -5.73 -1.49 13.19
C ILE A 65 -5.85 -1.41 11.68
N LEU A 66 -7.02 -0.99 11.20
CA LEU A 66 -7.24 -0.67 9.79
C LEU A 66 -7.11 0.84 9.68
N LEU A 67 -6.10 1.30 9.00
CA LEU A 67 -5.70 2.70 8.96
C LEU A 67 -5.76 3.23 7.53
N ALA A 68 -6.82 3.96 7.20
CA ALA A 68 -6.89 4.74 5.98
C ALA A 68 -6.32 6.14 6.25
N VAL A 69 -5.29 6.54 5.52
CA VAL A 69 -4.62 7.83 5.67
C VAL A 69 -4.85 8.73 4.46
N THR A 70 -4.60 10.03 4.62
CA THR A 70 -4.68 11.02 3.55
C THR A 70 -3.42 11.87 3.50
N GLY A 71 -3.20 12.55 2.39
CA GLY A 71 -2.04 13.42 2.20
C GLY A 71 -0.75 12.65 1.99
N GLU A 72 -0.82 11.43 1.49
CA GLU A 72 0.35 10.66 1.05
C GLU A 72 1.06 11.42 -0.06
N GLU A 73 0.33 11.83 -1.08
CA GLU A 73 0.77 12.58 -2.25
C GLU A 73 1.33 13.99 -1.92
N LEU A 74 1.02 14.48 -0.72
CA LEU A 74 1.54 15.74 -0.19
C LEU A 74 2.73 15.56 0.76
N GLY A 75 3.30 14.36 0.80
CA GLY A 75 4.47 14.02 1.60
C GLY A 75 4.13 13.25 2.88
N LEU A 76 3.30 12.21 2.78
CA LEU A 76 3.01 11.23 3.83
C LEU A 76 2.34 11.83 5.08
N LEU A 77 1.58 12.92 4.92
CA LEU A 77 1.10 13.74 6.05
C LEU A 77 0.27 12.93 7.05
N GLY A 78 -0.64 12.07 6.57
CA GLY A 78 -1.53 11.30 7.42
C GLY A 78 -0.82 10.22 8.22
N SER A 79 0.08 9.48 7.60
CA SER A 79 0.85 8.43 8.30
C SER A 79 1.86 9.03 9.27
N GLN A 80 2.51 10.13 8.92
CA GLN A 80 3.38 10.89 9.82
C GLN A 80 2.60 11.37 11.05
N TYR A 81 1.46 12.02 10.81
CA TYR A 81 0.62 12.50 11.91
C TYR A 81 0.20 11.35 12.85
N TYR A 82 -0.27 10.22 12.28
CA TYR A 82 -0.64 9.08 13.10
C TYR A 82 0.55 8.50 13.87
N SER A 83 1.70 8.35 13.24
CA SER A 83 2.91 7.83 13.89
C SER A 83 3.44 8.72 15.02
N GLU A 84 3.15 10.02 14.97
CA GLU A 84 3.50 11.00 16.00
C GLU A 84 2.43 11.14 17.08
N ASN A 85 1.15 10.90 16.73
CA ASN A 85 0.00 11.03 17.60
C ASN A 85 -0.85 9.74 17.62
N PRO A 86 -0.26 8.57 17.94
CA PRO A 86 -0.94 7.30 17.77
C PRO A 86 -2.05 7.11 18.82
N LEU A 87 -3.19 6.57 18.40
CA LEU A 87 -4.29 6.19 19.30
C LEU A 87 -3.89 5.03 20.23
N ILE A 88 -3.01 4.17 19.76
CA ILE A 88 -2.43 3.04 20.49
C ILE A 88 -0.91 3.25 20.54
N PRO A 89 -0.25 3.13 21.69
CA PRO A 89 1.19 3.30 21.79
C PRO A 89 1.93 2.44 20.75
N LEU A 90 2.81 3.03 19.94
CA LEU A 90 3.51 2.32 18.86
C LEU A 90 4.32 1.11 19.34
N LYS A 91 4.77 1.12 20.58
CA LYS A 91 5.44 -0.05 21.20
C LYS A 91 4.57 -1.31 21.30
N GLN A 92 3.26 -1.17 21.14
CA GLN A 92 2.31 -2.29 21.07
C GLN A 92 2.02 -2.68 19.62
N CYS A 93 2.44 -1.88 18.66
CA CYS A 93 2.31 -2.16 17.23
C CYS A 93 3.53 -3.00 16.81
N ILE A 94 3.31 -4.26 16.50
CA ILE A 94 4.38 -5.21 16.19
C ILE A 94 4.75 -5.25 14.72
N PHE A 95 3.87 -4.75 13.85
CA PHE A 95 4.08 -4.72 12.41
C PHE A 95 3.15 -3.72 11.72
N ASN A 96 3.62 -3.08 10.66
CA ASN A 96 2.80 -2.37 9.69
C ASN A 96 2.91 -3.05 8.32
N LEU A 97 1.77 -3.35 7.73
CA LEU A 97 1.63 -3.79 6.36
C LEU A 97 0.90 -2.70 5.58
N ASN A 98 1.63 -1.96 4.77
CA ASN A 98 1.08 -0.94 3.89
C ASN A 98 0.72 -1.55 2.54
N THR A 99 -0.25 -0.98 1.84
CA THR A 99 -0.55 -1.31 0.44
C THR A 99 -0.70 -0.04 -0.37
N ASP A 100 0.11 0.06 -1.40
CA ASP A 100 0.22 1.25 -2.20
C ASP A 100 0.63 0.89 -3.63
N GLY A 101 -0.22 1.28 -4.58
CA GLY A 101 -0.09 0.94 -5.99
C GLY A 101 -0.40 -0.52 -6.33
N ALA A 102 -1.11 -0.77 -7.40
CA ALA A 102 -1.44 -2.13 -7.84
C ALA A 102 -1.74 -2.22 -9.35
N GLY A 103 -1.56 -3.42 -9.91
CA GLY A 103 -2.13 -3.77 -11.22
C GLY A 103 -1.45 -3.13 -12.42
N TYR A 104 -0.12 -3.05 -12.45
CA TYR A 104 0.61 -2.40 -13.54
C TYR A 104 1.11 -3.38 -14.61
N ASN A 105 2.24 -4.04 -14.38
CA ASN A 105 2.96 -4.76 -15.46
C ASN A 105 3.15 -6.25 -15.21
N SER A 106 2.51 -6.83 -14.21
CA SER A 106 2.55 -8.27 -13.96
C SER A 106 1.27 -8.75 -13.29
N THR A 107 0.75 -9.88 -13.73
CA THR A 107 -0.37 -10.60 -13.11
C THR A 107 0.08 -11.79 -12.27
N GLU A 108 1.39 -12.08 -12.23
CA GLU A 108 1.96 -13.23 -11.54
C GLU A 108 2.71 -12.86 -10.26
N HIS A 109 3.01 -11.55 -10.06
CA HIS A 109 3.89 -11.12 -8.99
C HIS A 109 3.19 -10.20 -8.00
N ILE A 110 3.59 -10.35 -6.75
CA ILE A 110 3.38 -9.36 -5.70
C ILE A 110 4.74 -8.78 -5.33
N SER A 111 4.88 -7.48 -5.47
CA SER A 111 6.11 -6.79 -5.13
C SER A 111 6.13 -6.41 -3.67
N ILE A 112 7.26 -6.67 -3.03
CA ILE A 112 7.48 -6.38 -1.61
C ILE A 112 8.58 -5.34 -1.50
N ILE A 113 8.19 -4.17 -1.11
CA ILE A 113 9.06 -3.03 -0.84
C ILE A 113 9.38 -3.03 0.65
N GLY A 114 10.65 -3.10 0.98
CA GLY A 114 11.13 -3.37 2.34
C GLY A 114 11.54 -4.83 2.56
N TRP A 115 11.76 -5.60 1.48
CA TRP A 115 12.26 -6.97 1.55
C TRP A 115 13.52 -7.08 2.43
N SER A 116 13.61 -8.15 3.20
CA SER A 116 14.70 -8.44 4.15
C SER A 116 14.86 -7.43 5.30
N ARG A 117 13.99 -6.41 5.43
CA ARG A 117 14.09 -5.42 6.52
C ARG A 117 13.39 -5.85 7.81
N THR A 118 12.43 -6.77 7.71
CA THR A 118 11.54 -7.11 8.83
C THR A 118 11.71 -8.53 9.37
N GLY A 119 12.45 -9.39 8.64
CA GLY A 119 12.58 -10.80 8.97
C GLY A 119 11.33 -11.65 8.74
N THR A 120 10.36 -11.13 7.97
CA THR A 120 9.09 -11.82 7.67
C THR A 120 9.06 -12.44 6.27
N ASP A 121 10.16 -12.46 5.55
CA ASP A 121 10.25 -12.85 4.14
C ASP A 121 9.62 -14.22 3.87
N ALA A 122 9.95 -15.22 4.68
CA ALA A 122 9.39 -16.57 4.53
C ALA A 122 7.85 -16.62 4.73
N LEU A 123 7.31 -15.78 5.63
CA LEU A 123 5.86 -15.68 5.83
C LEU A 123 5.18 -15.01 4.64
N VAL A 124 5.82 -14.00 4.06
CA VAL A 124 5.32 -13.29 2.87
C VAL A 124 5.34 -14.22 1.66
N GLU A 125 6.42 -14.98 1.46
CA GLU A 125 6.49 -15.99 0.39
C GLU A 125 5.42 -17.07 0.55
N GLU A 126 5.22 -17.58 1.76
CA GLU A 126 4.17 -18.57 2.03
C GLU A 126 2.78 -17.99 1.70
N ALA A 127 2.51 -16.75 2.12
CA ALA A 127 1.23 -16.09 1.84
C ALA A 127 1.00 -15.88 0.33
N ALA A 128 2.01 -15.40 -0.39
CA ALA A 128 1.95 -15.22 -1.85
C ALA A 128 1.68 -16.54 -2.57
N ASN A 129 2.38 -17.61 -2.20
CA ASN A 129 2.22 -18.93 -2.79
C ASN A 129 0.79 -19.50 -2.60
N ARG A 130 0.13 -19.18 -1.47
CA ARG A 130 -1.26 -19.62 -1.21
C ARG A 130 -2.28 -19.03 -2.18
N VAL A 131 -1.95 -17.90 -2.81
CA VAL A 131 -2.78 -17.24 -3.83
C VAL A 131 -2.16 -17.31 -5.22
N ASN A 132 -1.21 -18.23 -5.43
CA ASN A 132 -0.51 -18.46 -6.70
C ASN A 132 0.26 -17.24 -7.24
N LEU A 133 0.71 -16.35 -6.36
CA LEU A 133 1.58 -15.23 -6.71
C LEU A 133 3.03 -15.55 -6.36
N LYS A 134 3.95 -14.98 -7.12
CA LYS A 134 5.39 -15.01 -6.88
C LYS A 134 5.83 -13.70 -6.23
N VAL A 135 6.66 -13.77 -5.21
CA VAL A 135 7.25 -12.57 -4.63
C VAL A 135 8.27 -11.97 -5.61
N PHE A 136 8.19 -10.66 -5.80
CA PHE A 136 9.20 -9.87 -6.50
C PHE A 136 9.77 -8.85 -5.50
N PRO A 137 10.99 -9.08 -4.99
CA PRO A 137 11.57 -8.20 -3.99
C PRO A 137 12.08 -6.89 -4.60
N GLU A 138 11.87 -5.79 -3.91
CA GLU A 138 12.40 -4.45 -4.23
C GLU A 138 12.26 -4.08 -5.73
N PRO A 139 11.05 -3.92 -6.26
CA PRO A 139 10.87 -3.47 -7.62
C PRO A 139 11.43 -2.05 -7.77
N ALA A 140 12.15 -1.80 -8.88
CA ALA A 140 12.69 -0.48 -9.19
C ALA A 140 13.47 0.18 -8.04
N PRO A 141 14.56 -0.42 -7.53
CA PRO A 141 15.31 0.09 -6.38
C PRO A 141 15.85 1.52 -6.59
N GLU A 142 16.05 1.93 -7.85
CA GLU A 142 16.45 3.30 -8.20
C GLU A 142 15.37 4.35 -7.88
N GLN A 143 14.13 3.94 -7.68
CA GLN A 143 13.01 4.82 -7.31
C GLN A 143 12.89 5.06 -5.81
N ASN A 144 13.64 4.31 -4.99
CA ASN A 144 13.61 4.40 -3.53
C ASN A 144 12.18 4.32 -2.96
N LEU A 145 11.38 3.37 -3.44
CA LEU A 145 9.95 3.28 -3.14
C LEU A 145 9.66 3.11 -1.64
N PHE A 146 10.59 2.51 -0.88
CA PHE A 146 10.40 2.31 0.56
C PHE A 146 10.23 3.62 1.33
N ASP A 147 10.99 4.66 0.95
CA ASP A 147 10.98 5.95 1.63
C ASP A 147 9.91 6.91 1.06
N ARG A 148 9.13 6.44 0.09
CA ARG A 148 8.12 7.23 -0.63
C ARG A 148 6.69 6.76 -0.39
N SER A 149 6.46 5.88 0.57
CA SER A 149 5.13 5.41 0.92
C SER A 149 4.96 5.34 2.44
N ASP A 150 3.72 5.27 2.92
CA ASP A 150 3.30 5.42 4.31
C ASP A 150 3.99 4.48 5.31
N ASN A 151 4.51 3.33 4.84
CA ASN A 151 5.25 2.38 5.67
C ASN A 151 6.47 3.02 6.37
N VAL A 152 7.13 3.98 5.73
CA VAL A 152 8.34 4.61 6.31
C VAL A 152 8.02 5.41 7.58
N SER A 153 6.82 5.98 7.68
CA SER A 153 6.37 6.68 8.88
C SER A 153 6.38 5.80 10.13
N PHE A 154 6.08 4.52 9.98
CA PHE A 154 6.12 3.51 11.05
C PHE A 154 7.53 2.95 11.23
N ALA A 155 8.22 2.63 10.14
CA ALA A 155 9.59 2.11 10.18
C ALA A 155 10.54 3.06 10.90
N SER A 156 10.43 4.36 10.66
CA SER A 156 11.23 5.42 11.32
C SER A 156 11.01 5.49 12.84
N LYS A 157 9.89 4.99 13.34
CA LYS A 157 9.54 4.92 14.77
C LYS A 157 9.85 3.54 15.38
N GLY A 158 10.50 2.65 14.61
CA GLY A 158 10.91 1.33 15.08
C GLY A 158 9.82 0.24 15.00
N VAL A 159 8.71 0.49 14.32
CA VAL A 159 7.74 -0.54 13.99
C VAL A 159 8.18 -1.23 12.70
N PRO A 160 8.43 -2.56 12.67
CA PRO A 160 8.73 -3.27 11.43
C PRO A 160 7.63 -3.00 10.41
N ALA A 161 8.01 -2.57 9.20
CA ALA A 161 7.06 -2.16 8.19
C ALA A 161 7.52 -2.58 6.80
N LEU A 162 6.57 -2.91 5.95
CA LEU A 162 6.79 -3.10 4.51
C LEU A 162 5.58 -2.58 3.72
N ASN A 163 5.81 -2.31 2.44
CA ASN A 163 4.73 -2.04 1.50
C ASN A 163 4.64 -3.16 0.48
N TYR A 164 3.44 -3.59 0.14
CA TYR A 164 3.21 -4.52 -0.93
C TYR A 164 2.40 -3.89 -2.06
N SER A 165 2.84 -4.18 -3.29
CA SER A 165 2.27 -3.63 -4.52
C SER A 165 2.07 -4.76 -5.52
N PRO A 166 0.87 -5.34 -5.62
CA PRO A 166 0.62 -6.38 -6.61
C PRO A 166 0.83 -5.84 -8.03
N GLY A 167 1.63 -6.57 -8.83
CA GLY A 167 1.78 -6.28 -10.23
C GLY A 167 2.79 -5.21 -10.62
N ILE A 168 3.72 -4.84 -9.74
CA ILE A 168 4.84 -3.94 -10.07
C ILE A 168 6.13 -4.75 -10.07
N THR A 169 6.83 -4.82 -11.21
CA THR A 169 8.15 -5.49 -11.28
C THR A 169 9.27 -4.55 -11.74
N LYS A 170 8.92 -3.44 -12.34
CA LYS A 170 9.85 -2.40 -12.81
C LYS A 170 9.10 -1.11 -13.08
N PHE A 171 9.81 0.01 -13.14
CA PHE A 171 9.28 1.28 -13.62
C PHE A 171 9.46 1.37 -15.15
N ASP A 172 8.40 1.08 -15.91
CA ASP A 172 8.42 1.03 -17.37
C ASP A 172 7.29 1.89 -18.00
N ASP A 173 7.12 1.78 -19.31
CA ASP A 173 6.10 2.52 -20.04
C ASP A 173 4.68 2.18 -19.59
N VAL A 174 4.45 0.98 -19.05
CA VAL A 174 3.13 0.59 -18.54
C VAL A 174 2.83 1.37 -17.25
N ILE A 175 3.78 1.46 -16.33
CA ILE A 175 3.61 2.29 -15.13
C ILE A 175 3.45 3.76 -15.53
N SER A 176 4.34 4.28 -16.40
CA SER A 176 4.32 5.69 -16.83
C SER A 176 3.02 6.10 -17.51
N LYS A 177 2.28 5.15 -18.07
CA LYS A 177 0.96 5.39 -18.68
C LYS A 177 -0.11 5.73 -17.62
N TYR A 178 0.01 5.20 -16.41
CA TYR A 178 -1.02 5.29 -15.37
C TYR A 178 -0.58 6.09 -14.14
N TYR A 179 0.65 5.92 -13.69
CA TYR A 179 1.15 6.53 -12.47
C TYR A 179 1.08 8.05 -12.56
N HIS A 180 0.26 8.66 -11.72
CA HIS A 180 -0.06 10.10 -11.71
C HIS A 180 -0.55 10.62 -13.08
N GLN A 181 -1.41 9.85 -13.74
CA GLN A 181 -2.02 10.23 -15.01
C GLN A 181 -3.55 10.12 -14.96
N VAL A 182 -4.24 10.95 -15.73
CA VAL A 182 -5.72 10.86 -15.87
C VAL A 182 -6.19 9.51 -16.41
N ALA A 183 -5.30 8.75 -17.06
CA ALA A 183 -5.58 7.41 -17.55
C ALA A 183 -5.69 6.34 -16.45
N ASP A 184 -5.32 6.65 -15.20
CA ASP A 184 -5.47 5.74 -14.06
C ASP A 184 -6.93 5.74 -13.57
N GLN A 185 -7.77 5.04 -14.34
CA GLN A 185 -9.21 4.94 -14.13
C GLN A 185 -9.61 3.50 -13.82
N ALA A 186 -10.71 3.32 -13.12
CA ALA A 186 -11.22 2.01 -12.73
C ALA A 186 -11.44 1.07 -13.91
N GLU A 187 -11.92 1.61 -15.04
CA GLU A 187 -12.19 0.87 -16.28
C GLU A 187 -10.90 0.33 -16.94
N SER A 188 -9.75 0.87 -16.57
CA SER A 188 -8.45 0.42 -17.07
C SER A 188 -7.86 -0.74 -16.29
N ILE A 189 -8.48 -1.13 -15.18
CA ILE A 189 -8.03 -2.25 -14.34
C ILE A 189 -8.57 -3.57 -14.89
N ASP A 190 -7.70 -4.56 -14.98
CA ASP A 190 -8.11 -5.93 -15.30
C ASP A 190 -8.68 -6.60 -14.04
N MET A 191 -10.00 -6.58 -13.91
CA MET A 191 -10.71 -7.08 -12.73
C MET A 191 -10.58 -8.59 -12.45
N PRO A 192 -10.30 -9.47 -13.41
CA PRO A 192 -9.96 -10.86 -13.13
C PRO A 192 -8.62 -11.08 -12.43
N TYR A 193 -7.78 -10.08 -12.42
CA TYR A 193 -6.46 -10.11 -11.76
C TYR A 193 -6.52 -9.74 -10.29
#